data_e9f08a446ad96e7dbd3aa55311b5cd7e
#
_entry.id   e9f08a446ad96e7dbd3aa55311b5cd7e
#
_cell.length_a   1.000
_cell.length_b   1.000
_cell.length_c   1.000
_cell.angle_alpha   90.00
_cell.angle_beta   90.00
_cell.angle_gamma   90.00
#
_symmetry.space_group_name_H-M   'P 1'
#
loop_
_entity.id
_entity.type
_entity.pdbx_description
1 polymer ?
#
loop_
_entity_poly.entity_id
_entity_poly.type
_entity_poly.pdbx_seq_one_letter_code
_entity_poly.pdbx_strand_id
1 'polypeptide(L)'
;MADGLAPAPRERGWARLAFALAAFLLIPLFPAVRAVLPIEHTLVLLVPTIAVCFLIGWWAGGRFSLALVWLGFAAWVLAQQAPATGSAYYDLARAWGLLLAGSFGVICILGKQGPFFARALSAIGLALVVALGHVAAGRTTFQRVERILDEQYEARNQQSMDALALSLKSVVERIPSMRDAMTDSQVDQTAFELHRLSGRASPLFPALLALESLVVCALAWTLYHRLSRARIGPPLAPLRQFQFHDHLAWGLIVGLTLLLVPAFGALARLGHNLVLFFGMLYALRGLGVIDSFVRRSAVSVAIVTVLAILWPQPYAALVALAAILALFAVLGVSDAWGDWRRRMRPAS
;
A
#
# COMPACT_ATOMS: atom_id res chain seq x y z
N MET A 1 -25.53 18.95 -31.36
CA MET A 1 -26.40 18.10 -30.53
C MET A 1 -25.52 17.63 -29.36
N ALA A 2 -25.64 18.28 -28.21
CA ALA A 2 -24.93 17.91 -26.99
C ALA A 2 -25.79 16.86 -26.28
N ASP A 3 -25.45 15.59 -26.45
CA ASP A 3 -26.09 14.50 -25.71
C ASP A 3 -25.90 14.75 -24.22
N GLY A 4 -27.02 14.98 -23.54
CA GLY A 4 -27.11 15.18 -22.12
C GLY A 4 -26.67 13.91 -21.36
N LEU A 5 -25.36 13.76 -21.15
CA LEU A 5 -24.83 12.80 -20.20
C LEU A 5 -25.39 13.12 -18.81
N ALA A 6 -26.33 12.32 -18.36
CA ALA A 6 -26.86 12.39 -17.02
C ALA A 6 -25.70 12.47 -16.02
N PRO A 7 -25.73 13.42 -15.07
CA PRO A 7 -24.66 13.57 -14.09
C PRO A 7 -24.49 12.25 -13.34
N ALA A 8 -23.28 11.69 -13.41
CA ALA A 8 -22.96 10.46 -12.70
C ALA A 8 -23.36 10.58 -11.22
N PRO A 9 -24.00 9.56 -10.64
CA PRO A 9 -24.49 9.62 -9.27
C PRO A 9 -23.34 9.98 -8.33
N ARG A 10 -23.53 11.02 -7.50
CA ARG A 10 -22.57 11.43 -6.49
C ARG A 10 -22.27 10.25 -5.58
N GLU A 11 -21.03 9.80 -5.54
CA GLU A 11 -20.59 8.75 -4.63
C GLU A 11 -20.91 9.16 -3.18
N ARG A 12 -21.81 8.40 -2.56
CA ARG A 12 -22.09 8.51 -1.13
C ARG A 12 -20.97 7.81 -0.36
N GLY A 13 -20.44 8.39 0.69
CA GLY A 13 -19.47 7.71 1.58
C GLY A 13 -18.22 8.50 1.90
N TRP A 14 -18.33 9.82 2.14
CA TRP A 14 -17.23 10.66 2.63
C TRP A 14 -16.59 10.08 3.89
N ALA A 15 -17.38 9.52 4.81
CA ALA A 15 -16.88 8.89 6.04
C ALA A 15 -15.89 7.75 5.73
N ARG A 16 -16.16 6.94 4.70
CA ARG A 16 -15.25 5.83 4.31
C ARG A 16 -13.93 6.35 3.75
N LEU A 17 -13.96 7.40 2.92
CA LEU A 17 -12.73 8.00 2.40
C LEU A 17 -11.94 8.67 3.51
N ALA A 18 -12.61 9.44 4.40
CA ALA A 18 -11.97 10.08 5.54
C ALA A 18 -11.33 9.03 6.46
N PHE A 19 -12.03 7.93 6.74
CA PHE A 19 -11.47 6.81 7.51
C PHE A 19 -10.27 6.18 6.81
N ALA A 20 -10.34 5.91 5.50
CA ALA A 20 -9.24 5.32 4.76
C ALA A 20 -8.01 6.25 4.69
N LEU A 21 -8.23 7.56 4.51
CA LEU A 21 -7.15 8.56 4.55
C LEU A 21 -6.55 8.65 5.96
N ALA A 22 -7.39 8.74 6.99
CA ALA A 22 -6.92 8.77 8.38
C ALA A 22 -6.15 7.49 8.72
N ALA A 23 -6.68 6.32 8.36
CA ALA A 23 -5.99 5.05 8.57
C ALA A 23 -4.62 5.04 7.86
N PHE A 24 -4.56 5.45 6.58
CA PHE A 24 -3.30 5.49 5.84
C PHE A 24 -2.26 6.45 6.45
N LEU A 25 -2.70 7.60 6.97
CA LEU A 25 -1.82 8.58 7.61
C LEU A 25 -1.39 8.18 9.02
N LEU A 26 -2.25 7.45 9.75
CA LEU A 26 -1.99 7.05 11.13
C LEU A 26 -1.29 5.68 11.23
N ILE A 27 -1.33 4.87 10.19
CA ILE A 27 -0.75 3.52 10.18
C ILE A 27 0.76 3.51 10.54
N PRO A 28 1.58 4.50 10.13
CA PRO A 28 2.99 4.57 10.51
C PRO A 28 3.24 4.83 12.00
N LEU A 29 2.21 5.23 12.77
CA LEU A 29 2.33 5.43 14.21
C LEU A 29 2.42 4.11 14.98
N PHE A 30 2.00 2.99 14.37
CA PHE A 30 2.08 1.66 14.99
C PHE A 30 3.47 1.04 14.75
N PRO A 31 4.26 0.75 15.82
CA PRO A 31 5.63 0.26 15.69
C PRO A 31 5.76 -0.98 14.80
N ALA A 32 4.87 -1.97 14.98
CA ALA A 32 4.90 -3.21 14.18
C ALA A 32 4.62 -2.97 12.69
N VAL A 33 3.76 -2.01 12.36
CA VAL A 33 3.47 -1.65 10.96
C VAL A 33 4.60 -0.81 10.40
N ARG A 34 5.13 0.13 11.18
CA ARG A 34 6.28 0.97 10.81
C ARG A 34 7.51 0.14 10.48
N ALA A 35 7.73 -0.98 11.19
CA ALA A 35 8.83 -1.92 10.92
C ALA A 35 8.75 -2.58 9.54
N VAL A 36 7.57 -2.63 8.91
CA VAL A 36 7.34 -3.30 7.62
C VAL A 36 7.05 -2.28 6.51
N LEU A 37 6.56 -1.08 6.85
CA LEU A 37 6.13 -0.08 5.88
C LEU A 37 7.33 0.44 5.06
N PRO A 38 7.28 0.41 3.72
CA PRO A 38 8.39 0.88 2.91
C PRO A 38 8.64 2.39 3.07
N ILE A 39 7.60 3.22 3.03
CA ILE A 39 7.73 4.67 3.21
C ILE A 39 6.84 5.14 4.37
N GLU A 40 7.48 5.54 5.50
CA GLU A 40 6.77 6.05 6.67
C GLU A 40 6.21 7.48 6.47
N HIS A 41 6.84 8.27 5.59
CA HIS A 41 6.41 9.62 5.26
C HIS A 41 5.32 9.61 4.18
N THR A 42 4.18 9.01 4.50
CA THR A 42 3.07 8.76 3.56
C THR A 42 2.57 10.00 2.83
N LEU A 43 2.70 11.21 3.43
CA LEU A 43 2.35 12.48 2.79
C LEU A 43 3.22 12.77 1.55
N VAL A 44 4.48 12.34 1.55
CA VAL A 44 5.42 12.55 0.44
C VAL A 44 4.98 11.78 -0.80
N LEU A 45 4.27 10.66 -0.62
CA LEU A 45 3.67 9.90 -1.72
C LEU A 45 2.29 10.41 -2.10
N LEU A 46 1.45 10.65 -1.10
CA LEU A 46 0.04 10.91 -1.29
C LEU A 46 -0.23 12.28 -1.91
N VAL A 47 0.42 13.34 -1.38
CA VAL A 47 0.10 14.72 -1.77
C VAL A 47 0.52 15.04 -3.20
N PRO A 48 1.72 14.69 -3.68
CA PRO A 48 2.09 14.87 -5.09
C PRO A 48 1.16 14.10 -6.05
N THR A 49 0.76 12.88 -5.69
CA THR A 49 -0.16 12.08 -6.50
C THR A 49 -1.55 12.72 -6.59
N ILE A 50 -2.06 13.27 -5.48
CA ILE A 50 -3.30 14.05 -5.47
C ILE A 50 -3.16 15.30 -6.35
N ALA A 51 -2.07 16.05 -6.20
CA ALA A 51 -1.82 17.27 -6.98
C ALA A 51 -1.85 17.00 -8.48
N VAL A 52 -1.21 15.90 -8.92
CA VAL A 52 -1.24 15.49 -10.33
C VAL A 52 -2.64 15.11 -10.78
N CYS A 53 -3.44 14.42 -9.97
CA CYS A 53 -4.83 14.14 -10.30
C CYS A 53 -5.64 15.42 -10.56
N PHE A 54 -5.46 16.46 -9.72
CA PHE A 54 -6.16 17.75 -9.90
C PHE A 54 -5.60 18.56 -11.06
N LEU A 55 -4.30 18.48 -11.34
CA LEU A 55 -3.68 19.12 -12.51
C LEU A 55 -4.26 18.56 -13.81
N ILE A 56 -4.38 17.23 -13.91
CA ILE A 56 -5.00 16.57 -15.07
C ILE A 56 -6.49 16.89 -15.12
N GLY A 57 -7.17 16.94 -13.98
CA GLY A 57 -8.57 17.36 -13.89
C GLY A 57 -8.80 18.78 -14.37
N TRP A 58 -7.89 19.71 -14.06
CA TRP A 58 -7.92 21.07 -14.60
C TRP A 58 -7.75 21.08 -16.11
N TRP A 59 -6.77 20.35 -16.63
CA TRP A 59 -6.57 20.24 -18.09
C TRP A 59 -7.81 19.66 -18.81
N ALA A 60 -8.60 18.84 -18.15
CA ALA A 60 -9.87 18.31 -18.65
C ALA A 60 -11.07 19.25 -18.46
N GLY A 61 -10.85 20.52 -18.07
CA GLY A 61 -11.91 21.51 -17.87
C GLY A 61 -12.40 21.67 -16.43
N GLY A 62 -11.64 21.14 -15.45
CA GLY A 62 -11.89 21.32 -14.02
C GLY A 62 -11.46 22.69 -13.49
N ARG A 63 -11.56 22.86 -12.17
CA ARG A 63 -11.23 24.11 -11.49
C ARG A 63 -9.71 24.26 -11.33
N PHE A 64 -9.15 25.34 -11.89
CA PHE A 64 -7.74 25.71 -11.74
C PHE A 64 -7.35 25.93 -10.27
N SER A 65 -8.23 26.56 -9.48
CA SER A 65 -7.96 26.84 -8.07
C SER A 65 -7.66 25.58 -7.25
N LEU A 66 -8.37 24.48 -7.51
CA LEU A 66 -8.09 23.20 -6.83
C LEU A 66 -6.73 22.62 -7.24
N ALA A 67 -6.39 22.70 -8.51
CA ALA A 67 -5.06 22.26 -8.97
C ALA A 67 -3.96 23.09 -8.32
N LEU A 68 -4.11 24.42 -8.26
CA LEU A 68 -3.14 25.33 -7.64
C LEU A 68 -2.97 25.06 -6.15
N VAL A 69 -4.05 24.87 -5.39
CA VAL A 69 -4.00 24.55 -3.95
C VAL A 69 -3.23 23.25 -3.72
N TRP A 70 -3.55 22.18 -4.46
CA TRP A 70 -2.87 20.90 -4.28
C TRP A 70 -1.42 20.93 -4.77
N LEU A 71 -1.09 21.67 -5.82
CA LEU A 71 0.29 21.89 -6.25
C LEU A 71 1.09 22.66 -5.21
N GLY A 72 0.52 23.72 -4.63
CA GLY A 72 1.15 24.48 -3.55
C GLY A 72 1.38 23.60 -2.32
N PHE A 73 0.41 22.76 -1.96
CA PHE A 73 0.55 21.81 -0.85
C PHE A 73 1.60 20.74 -1.16
N ALA A 74 1.65 20.22 -2.39
CA ALA A 74 2.69 19.27 -2.80
C ALA A 74 4.10 19.93 -2.76
N ALA A 75 4.22 21.14 -3.25
CA ALA A 75 5.47 21.87 -3.18
C ALA A 75 5.91 22.10 -1.72
N TRP A 76 4.98 22.46 -0.84
CA TRP A 76 5.26 22.62 0.58
C TRP A 76 5.70 21.31 1.24
N VAL A 77 5.00 20.18 1.00
CA VAL A 77 5.38 18.86 1.55
C VAL A 77 6.77 18.44 1.08
N LEU A 78 7.05 18.64 -0.22
CA LEU A 78 8.34 18.27 -0.80
C LEU A 78 9.49 19.22 -0.37
N ALA A 79 9.18 20.46 0.01
CA ALA A 79 10.18 21.42 0.50
C ALA A 79 10.51 21.23 1.98
N GLN A 80 9.77 20.41 2.74
CA GLN A 80 10.08 20.15 4.14
C GLN A 80 11.51 19.62 4.29
N GLN A 81 12.21 20.08 5.31
CA GLN A 81 13.56 19.60 5.57
C GLN A 81 13.55 18.10 5.93
N ALA A 82 14.49 17.37 5.38
CA ALA A 82 14.70 15.99 5.78
C ALA A 82 15.12 15.94 7.26
N PRO A 83 14.67 14.95 8.03
CA PRO A 83 15.21 14.71 9.37
C PRO A 83 16.73 14.57 9.31
N ALA A 84 17.43 15.05 10.33
CA ALA A 84 18.89 14.98 10.39
C ALA A 84 19.40 13.53 10.27
N THR A 85 18.64 12.59 10.83
CA THR A 85 18.82 11.14 10.67
C THR A 85 17.94 10.63 9.54
N GLY A 86 18.53 9.96 8.54
CA GLY A 86 17.77 9.37 7.43
C GLY A 86 17.50 10.31 6.25
N SER A 87 18.29 11.37 6.07
CA SER A 87 18.14 12.32 4.95
C SER A 87 18.16 11.64 3.58
N ALA A 88 19.08 10.69 3.37
CA ALA A 88 19.21 9.96 2.12
C ALA A 88 17.96 9.09 1.82
N TYR A 89 17.38 8.48 2.84
CA TYR A 89 16.12 7.74 2.71
C TYR A 89 14.94 8.68 2.39
N TYR A 90 14.87 9.85 3.02
CA TYR A 90 13.84 10.84 2.76
C TYR A 90 13.92 11.37 1.32
N ASP A 91 15.12 11.58 0.79
CA ASP A 91 15.34 11.97 -0.59
C ASP A 91 14.92 10.86 -1.57
N LEU A 92 15.18 9.59 -1.22
CA LEU A 92 14.69 8.43 -1.98
C LEU A 92 13.15 8.39 -2.00
N ALA A 93 12.52 8.62 -0.86
CA ALA A 93 11.07 8.67 -0.73
C ALA A 93 10.45 9.80 -1.58
N ARG A 94 11.06 11.00 -1.57
CA ARG A 94 10.66 12.13 -2.42
C ARG A 94 10.81 11.81 -3.90
N ALA A 95 11.96 11.26 -4.29
CA ALA A 95 12.22 10.88 -5.67
C ALA A 95 11.17 9.85 -6.14
N TRP A 96 10.86 8.86 -5.31
CA TRP A 96 9.81 7.89 -5.63
C TRP A 96 8.42 8.53 -5.71
N GLY A 97 8.05 9.40 -4.77
CA GLY A 97 6.76 10.13 -4.79
C GLY A 97 6.58 10.95 -6.06
N LEU A 98 7.63 11.64 -6.51
CA LEU A 98 7.63 12.40 -7.76
C LEU A 98 7.54 11.50 -8.99
N LEU A 99 8.30 10.40 -9.02
CA LEU A 99 8.25 9.42 -10.11
C LEU A 99 6.87 8.78 -10.21
N LEU A 100 6.28 8.37 -9.09
CA LEU A 100 4.95 7.80 -9.04
C LEU A 100 3.89 8.80 -9.53
N ALA A 101 3.91 10.03 -9.00
CA ALA A 101 2.97 11.09 -9.39
C ALA A 101 3.09 11.43 -10.87
N GLY A 102 4.31 11.63 -11.38
CA GLY A 102 4.57 11.93 -12.78
C GLY A 102 4.13 10.79 -13.70
N SER A 103 4.50 9.55 -13.36
CA SER A 103 4.10 8.36 -14.12
C SER A 103 2.59 8.19 -14.14
N PHE A 104 1.92 8.38 -12.98
CA PHE A 104 0.46 8.31 -12.90
C PHE A 104 -0.21 9.39 -13.74
N GLY A 105 0.36 10.59 -13.75
CA GLY A 105 -0.08 11.70 -14.60
C GLY A 105 0.00 11.35 -16.08
N VAL A 106 1.15 10.89 -16.54
CA VAL A 106 1.38 10.51 -17.95
C VAL A 106 0.39 9.42 -18.37
N ILE A 107 0.27 8.35 -17.59
CA ILE A 107 -0.64 7.24 -17.88
C ILE A 107 -2.11 7.70 -17.91
N CYS A 108 -2.51 8.60 -17.02
CA CYS A 108 -3.88 9.15 -17.02
C CYS A 108 -4.17 10.01 -18.25
N ILE A 109 -3.17 10.74 -18.78
CA ILE A 109 -3.31 11.53 -20.00
C ILE A 109 -3.42 10.62 -21.24
N LEU A 110 -2.58 9.60 -21.32
CA LEU A 110 -2.53 8.68 -22.46
C LEU A 110 -3.73 7.72 -22.48
N GLY A 111 -4.14 7.22 -21.32
CA GLY A 111 -5.16 6.18 -21.17
C GLY A 111 -6.50 6.70 -20.63
N LYS A 112 -7.11 7.72 -21.23
CA LYS A 112 -8.30 8.42 -20.71
C LYS A 112 -9.51 7.53 -20.38
N GLN A 113 -9.70 6.40 -21.04
CA GLN A 113 -10.90 5.54 -20.89
C GLN A 113 -10.62 4.24 -20.12
N GLY A 114 -9.37 3.92 -19.78
CA GLY A 114 -9.02 2.68 -19.11
C GLY A 114 -9.53 2.60 -17.65
N PRO A 115 -9.70 1.40 -17.09
CA PRO A 115 -10.06 1.23 -15.69
C PRO A 115 -8.91 1.72 -14.79
N PHE A 116 -9.27 2.20 -13.59
CA PHE A 116 -8.31 2.73 -12.62
C PHE A 116 -7.13 1.77 -12.36
N PHE A 117 -7.43 0.49 -12.14
CA PHE A 117 -6.43 -0.50 -11.75
C PHE A 117 -5.32 -0.66 -12.82
N ALA A 118 -5.71 -0.76 -14.09
CA ALA A 118 -4.74 -0.85 -15.18
C ALA A 118 -3.84 0.39 -15.24
N ARG A 119 -4.41 1.60 -15.02
CA ARG A 119 -3.63 2.84 -14.97
C ARG A 119 -2.65 2.86 -13.81
N ALA A 120 -3.09 2.47 -12.61
CA ALA A 120 -2.23 2.47 -11.43
C ALA A 120 -1.08 1.47 -11.60
N LEU A 121 -1.34 0.26 -12.10
CA LEU A 121 -0.29 -0.72 -12.39
C LEU A 121 0.69 -0.23 -13.47
N SER A 122 0.17 0.35 -14.55
CA SER A 122 1.03 0.91 -15.62
C SER A 122 1.89 2.06 -15.10
N ALA A 123 1.34 2.90 -14.21
CA ALA A 123 2.07 4.00 -13.60
C ALA A 123 3.20 3.49 -12.67
N ILE A 124 2.89 2.51 -11.83
CA ILE A 124 3.89 1.87 -10.96
C ILE A 124 4.98 1.19 -11.82
N GLY A 125 4.58 0.46 -12.86
CA GLY A 125 5.51 -0.16 -13.81
C GLY A 125 6.41 0.87 -14.49
N LEU A 126 5.85 1.99 -14.97
CA LEU A 126 6.61 3.08 -15.56
C LEU A 126 7.58 3.72 -14.56
N ALA A 127 7.12 3.99 -13.33
CA ALA A 127 7.98 4.51 -12.27
C ALA A 127 9.16 3.56 -11.96
N LEU A 128 8.91 2.25 -11.89
CA LEU A 128 9.95 1.24 -11.72
C LEU A 128 10.94 1.21 -12.90
N VAL A 129 10.46 1.27 -14.14
CA VAL A 129 11.32 1.30 -15.32
C VAL A 129 12.21 2.54 -15.31
N VAL A 130 11.67 3.72 -14.97
CA VAL A 130 12.46 4.94 -14.86
C VAL A 130 13.47 4.85 -13.73
N ALA A 131 13.10 4.31 -12.56
CA ALA A 131 14.02 4.10 -11.45
C ALA A 131 15.15 3.13 -11.83
N LEU A 132 14.83 2.02 -12.49
CA LEU A 132 15.83 1.08 -13.01
C LEU A 132 16.74 1.72 -14.06
N GLY A 133 16.19 2.58 -14.92
CA GLY A 133 16.96 3.36 -15.89
C GLY A 133 17.99 4.28 -15.23
N HIS A 134 17.64 4.89 -14.08
CA HIS A 134 18.59 5.70 -13.29
C HIS A 134 19.73 4.86 -12.71
N VAL A 135 19.43 3.65 -12.26
CA VAL A 135 20.45 2.70 -11.79
C VAL A 135 21.35 2.26 -12.95
N ALA A 136 20.76 1.89 -14.08
CA ALA A 136 21.51 1.47 -15.27
C ALA A 136 22.40 2.58 -15.85
N ALA A 137 21.97 3.84 -15.73
CA ALA A 137 22.75 5.02 -16.11
C ALA A 137 23.89 5.36 -15.11
N GLY A 138 24.12 4.54 -14.10
CA GLY A 138 25.20 4.70 -13.12
C GLY A 138 25.00 5.88 -12.14
N ARG A 139 23.82 6.51 -12.12
CA ARG A 139 23.52 7.63 -11.20
C ARG A 139 23.35 7.19 -9.74
N THR A 140 22.99 5.92 -9.54
CA THR A 140 22.99 5.25 -8.25
C THR A 140 23.26 3.76 -8.45
N THR A 141 23.51 3.01 -7.39
CA THR A 141 23.70 1.56 -7.47
C THR A 141 22.66 0.86 -6.59
N PHE A 142 22.28 -0.37 -6.95
CA PHE A 142 21.40 -1.19 -6.13
C PHE A 142 21.92 -1.33 -4.70
N GLN A 143 23.23 -1.57 -4.56
CA GLN A 143 23.88 -1.68 -3.24
C GLN A 143 23.75 -0.42 -2.40
N ARG A 144 23.81 0.76 -3.01
CA ARG A 144 23.61 2.03 -2.30
C ARG A 144 22.18 2.18 -1.81
N VAL A 145 21.19 1.87 -2.66
CA VAL A 145 19.78 1.89 -2.29
C VAL A 145 19.52 0.90 -1.16
N GLU A 146 20.02 -0.33 -1.29
CA GLU A 146 19.89 -1.37 -0.27
C GLU A 146 20.47 -0.92 1.07
N ARG A 147 21.68 -0.37 1.09
CA ARG A 147 22.30 0.16 2.31
C ARG A 147 21.45 1.26 2.97
N ILE A 148 20.96 2.22 2.19
CA ILE A 148 20.08 3.29 2.72
C ILE A 148 18.82 2.70 3.36
N LEU A 149 18.26 1.65 2.75
CA LEU A 149 17.08 0.98 3.28
C LEU A 149 17.38 0.23 4.57
N ASP A 150 18.47 -0.54 4.60
CA ASP A 150 18.87 -1.33 5.76
C ASP A 150 19.18 -0.39 6.96
N GLU A 151 19.94 0.67 6.75
CA GLU A 151 20.21 1.70 7.76
C GLU A 151 18.91 2.33 8.31
N GLN A 152 17.95 2.60 7.43
CA GLN A 152 16.66 3.16 7.85
C GLN A 152 15.80 2.16 8.62
N TYR A 153 15.74 0.90 8.18
CA TYR A 153 15.01 -0.14 8.90
C TYR A 153 15.61 -0.39 10.28
N GLU A 154 16.93 -0.37 10.39
CA GLU A 154 17.63 -0.52 11.67
C GLU A 154 17.36 0.67 12.60
N ALA A 155 17.46 1.90 12.10
CA ALA A 155 17.14 3.12 12.86
C ALA A 155 15.68 3.13 13.36
N ARG A 156 14.73 2.70 12.52
CA ARG A 156 13.31 2.57 12.92
C ARG A 156 13.11 1.51 14.00
N ASN A 157 13.84 0.42 13.89
CA ASN A 157 13.79 -0.65 14.88
C ASN A 157 14.25 -0.14 16.24
N GLN A 158 15.38 0.55 16.29
CA GLN A 158 15.91 1.16 17.52
C GLN A 158 14.91 2.16 18.10
N GLN A 159 14.37 3.08 17.29
CA GLN A 159 13.36 4.05 17.75
C GLN A 159 12.09 3.37 18.28
N SER A 160 11.66 2.27 17.64
CA SER A 160 10.49 1.52 18.09
C SER A 160 10.75 0.82 19.41
N MET A 161 11.97 0.33 19.63
CA MET A 161 12.41 -0.28 20.87
C MET A 161 12.47 0.74 22.00
N ASP A 162 13.08 1.90 21.76
CA ASP A 162 13.15 2.97 22.74
C ASP A 162 11.75 3.46 23.14
N ALA A 163 10.84 3.61 22.17
CA ALA A 163 9.45 4.00 22.43
C ALA A 163 8.70 2.90 23.23
N LEU A 164 8.94 1.63 22.93
CA LEU A 164 8.38 0.51 23.68
C LEU A 164 8.88 0.52 25.13
N ALA A 165 10.19 0.63 25.33
CA ALA A 165 10.80 0.68 26.66
C ALA A 165 10.27 1.85 27.50
N LEU A 166 10.13 3.03 26.91
CA LEU A 166 9.55 4.21 27.58
C LEU A 166 8.06 3.99 27.92
N SER A 167 7.29 3.40 27.00
CA SER A 167 5.87 3.12 27.24
C SER A 167 5.68 2.10 28.36
N LEU A 168 6.48 1.04 28.38
CA LEU A 168 6.48 0.02 29.43
C LEU A 168 6.84 0.61 30.78
N LYS A 169 7.91 1.41 30.84
CA LYS A 169 8.28 2.11 32.07
C LYS A 169 7.14 2.95 32.62
N SER A 170 6.46 3.71 31.77
CA SER A 170 5.34 4.56 32.17
C SER A 170 4.12 3.75 32.64
N VAL A 171 3.88 2.54 32.10
CA VAL A 171 2.80 1.64 32.50
C VAL A 171 3.12 1.02 33.86
N VAL A 172 4.36 0.54 34.05
CA VAL A 172 4.82 -0.04 35.32
C VAL A 172 4.81 0.98 36.46
N GLU A 173 5.15 2.24 36.17
CA GLU A 173 5.06 3.33 37.14
C GLU A 173 3.60 3.60 37.56
N ARG A 174 2.63 3.49 36.64
CA ARG A 174 1.19 3.74 36.92
C ARG A 174 0.48 2.53 37.55
N ILE A 175 0.91 1.33 37.24
CA ILE A 175 0.28 0.08 37.68
C ILE A 175 1.38 -0.85 38.24
N PRO A 176 1.77 -0.69 39.53
CA PRO A 176 2.86 -1.47 40.11
C PRO A 176 2.63 -2.99 40.07
N SER A 177 1.38 -3.45 40.08
CA SER A 177 1.05 -4.88 39.95
C SER A 177 1.38 -5.50 38.59
N MET A 178 1.62 -4.69 37.57
CA MET A 178 2.10 -5.17 36.26
C MET A 178 3.61 -5.44 36.23
N ARG A 179 4.35 -4.99 37.23
CA ARG A 179 5.80 -5.21 37.31
C ARG A 179 6.16 -6.69 37.35
N ASP A 180 5.35 -7.46 38.07
CA ASP A 180 5.56 -8.91 38.21
C ASP A 180 5.01 -9.72 37.02
N ALA A 181 4.07 -9.12 36.26
CA ALA A 181 3.46 -9.74 35.09
C ALA A 181 4.25 -9.53 33.79
N MET A 182 5.09 -8.51 33.75
CA MET A 182 5.96 -8.21 32.58
C MET A 182 7.39 -8.59 32.92
N THR A 183 7.77 -9.79 32.56
CA THR A 183 9.13 -10.29 32.71
C THR A 183 10.03 -9.61 31.68
N ASP A 184 11.28 -9.28 32.03
CA ASP A 184 12.30 -8.75 31.11
C ASP A 184 12.40 -9.62 29.84
N SER A 185 12.19 -10.92 29.96
CA SER A 185 12.15 -11.87 28.85
C SER A 185 11.05 -11.57 27.80
N GLN A 186 9.91 -11.00 28.20
CA GLN A 186 8.84 -10.66 27.24
C GLN A 186 9.18 -9.39 26.45
N VAL A 187 9.87 -8.46 27.06
CA VAL A 187 10.38 -7.24 26.40
C VAL A 187 11.45 -7.62 25.39
N ASP A 188 12.40 -8.47 25.80
CA ASP A 188 13.46 -8.96 24.93
C ASP A 188 12.91 -9.80 23.78
N GLN A 189 11.89 -10.61 24.02
CA GLN A 189 11.22 -11.38 22.98
C GLN A 189 10.50 -10.48 21.98
N THR A 190 9.80 -9.44 22.42
CA THR A 190 9.14 -8.48 21.55
C THR A 190 10.17 -7.71 20.71
N ALA A 191 11.28 -7.35 21.32
CA ALA A 191 12.43 -6.73 20.65
C ALA A 191 12.99 -7.61 19.52
N PHE A 192 13.26 -8.86 19.85
CA PHE A 192 13.77 -9.84 18.91
C PHE A 192 12.80 -10.04 17.73
N GLU A 193 11.50 -10.14 18.00
CA GLU A 193 10.47 -10.30 16.96
C GLU A 193 10.38 -9.08 16.03
N LEU A 194 10.45 -7.85 16.58
CA LEU A 194 10.46 -6.63 15.77
C LEU A 194 11.71 -6.56 14.88
N HIS A 195 12.88 -6.90 15.42
CA HIS A 195 14.13 -6.96 14.65
C HIS A 195 14.05 -8.00 13.52
N ARG A 196 13.49 -9.15 13.81
CA ARG A 196 13.26 -10.21 12.82
C ARG A 196 12.29 -9.80 11.71
N LEU A 197 11.25 -9.02 12.04
CA LEU A 197 10.29 -8.50 11.07
C LEU A 197 10.92 -7.50 10.11
N SER A 198 11.68 -6.54 10.61
CA SER A 198 12.35 -5.54 9.76
C SER A 198 13.41 -6.18 8.85
N GLY A 199 14.20 -7.12 9.35
CA GLY A 199 15.16 -7.87 8.54
C GLY A 199 14.51 -8.68 7.40
N ARG A 200 13.25 -9.09 7.57
CA ARG A 200 12.46 -9.75 6.52
C ARG A 200 11.78 -8.77 5.57
N ALA A 201 11.49 -7.56 6.01
CA ALA A 201 10.83 -6.54 5.21
C ALA A 201 11.77 -5.89 4.18
N SER A 202 13.05 -5.69 4.52
CA SER A 202 14.02 -5.07 3.62
C SER A 202 14.13 -5.78 2.24
N PRO A 203 14.26 -7.12 2.15
CA PRO A 203 14.27 -7.82 0.85
C PRO A 203 12.96 -7.69 0.06
N LEU A 204 11.83 -7.44 0.75
CA LEU A 204 10.48 -7.31 0.17
C LEU A 204 10.10 -5.87 -0.15
N PHE A 205 11.01 -4.92 0.09
CA PHE A 205 10.78 -3.49 -0.13
C PHE A 205 10.17 -3.16 -1.49
N PRO A 206 10.62 -3.70 -2.64
CA PRO A 206 10.04 -3.37 -3.94
C PRO A 206 8.55 -3.73 -4.05
N ALA A 207 8.16 -4.90 -3.57
CA ALA A 207 6.76 -5.33 -3.58
C ALA A 207 5.90 -4.50 -2.63
N LEU A 208 6.39 -4.24 -1.41
CA LEU A 208 5.71 -3.41 -0.42
C LEU A 208 5.55 -1.98 -0.93
N LEU A 209 6.57 -1.41 -1.55
CA LEU A 209 6.52 -0.08 -2.16
C LEU A 209 5.50 0.00 -3.31
N ALA A 210 5.43 -1.04 -4.14
CA ALA A 210 4.44 -1.11 -5.21
C ALA A 210 3.01 -1.21 -4.66
N LEU A 211 2.79 -2.00 -3.60
CA LEU A 211 1.50 -2.11 -2.92
C LEU A 211 1.09 -0.78 -2.25
N GLU A 212 2.01 -0.14 -1.54
CA GLU A 212 1.78 1.18 -0.94
C GLU A 212 1.45 2.21 -2.01
N SER A 213 2.18 2.23 -3.13
CA SER A 213 1.94 3.10 -4.27
C SER A 213 0.55 2.87 -4.89
N LEU A 214 0.08 1.62 -4.95
CA LEU A 214 -1.27 1.29 -5.41
C LEU A 214 -2.34 1.89 -4.50
N VAL A 215 -2.16 1.80 -3.17
CA VAL A 215 -3.05 2.42 -2.18
C VAL A 215 -3.05 3.94 -2.32
N VAL A 216 -1.88 4.55 -2.47
CA VAL A 216 -1.73 6.00 -2.69
C VAL A 216 -2.49 6.45 -3.94
N CYS A 217 -2.30 5.77 -5.06
CA CYS A 217 -3.03 6.06 -6.30
C CYS A 217 -4.56 5.92 -6.12
N ALA A 218 -5.01 4.87 -5.38
CA ALA A 218 -6.44 4.65 -5.11
C ALA A 218 -7.06 5.76 -4.25
N LEU A 219 -6.36 6.18 -3.19
CA LEU A 219 -6.79 7.28 -2.33
C LEU A 219 -6.82 8.61 -3.08
N ALA A 220 -5.77 8.92 -3.83
CA ALA A 220 -5.67 10.13 -4.63
C ALA A 220 -6.79 10.18 -5.71
N TRP A 221 -7.01 9.08 -6.43
CA TRP A 221 -8.04 8.96 -7.44
C TRP A 221 -9.44 9.11 -6.85
N THR A 222 -9.71 8.47 -5.71
CA THR A 222 -11.00 8.57 -5.03
C THR A 222 -11.27 9.99 -4.54
N LEU A 223 -10.27 10.67 -3.98
CA LEU A 223 -10.38 12.06 -3.54
C LEU A 223 -10.63 13.00 -4.73
N TYR A 224 -9.87 12.82 -5.81
CA TYR A 224 -10.06 13.56 -7.06
C TYR A 224 -11.48 13.42 -7.61
N HIS A 225 -12.00 12.18 -7.70
CA HIS A 225 -13.35 11.93 -8.20
C HIS A 225 -14.46 12.54 -7.35
N ARG A 226 -14.20 12.80 -6.07
CA ARG A 226 -15.18 13.44 -5.18
C ARG A 226 -15.15 14.96 -5.20
N LEU A 227 -13.98 15.53 -5.38
CA LEU A 227 -13.80 16.99 -5.33
C LEU A 227 -13.86 17.63 -6.72
N SER A 228 -13.43 16.92 -7.76
CA SER A 228 -13.40 17.47 -9.13
C SER A 228 -14.78 17.42 -9.80
N ARG A 229 -15.10 18.47 -10.52
CA ARG A 229 -16.30 18.53 -11.39
C ARG A 229 -16.06 17.88 -12.74
N ALA A 230 -14.91 18.13 -13.35
CA ALA A 230 -14.46 17.44 -14.56
C ALA A 230 -13.66 16.20 -14.16
N ARG A 231 -14.10 15.04 -14.61
CA ARG A 231 -13.52 13.74 -14.22
C ARG A 231 -12.97 13.02 -15.43
N ILE A 232 -11.75 12.55 -15.34
CA ILE A 232 -11.13 11.72 -16.36
C ILE A 232 -11.29 10.25 -15.94
N GLY A 233 -11.96 9.48 -16.80
CA GLY A 233 -12.15 8.04 -16.59
C GLY A 233 -13.16 7.68 -15.49
N PRO A 234 -13.39 6.38 -15.30
CA PRO A 234 -14.37 5.90 -14.33
C PRO A 234 -13.84 6.04 -12.88
N PRO A 235 -14.75 6.20 -11.90
CA PRO A 235 -14.39 6.14 -10.48
C PRO A 235 -13.83 4.77 -10.11
N LEU A 236 -13.25 4.68 -8.92
CA LEU A 236 -12.77 3.41 -8.38
C LEU A 236 -13.94 2.43 -8.23
N ALA A 237 -13.83 1.27 -8.88
CA ALA A 237 -14.82 0.22 -8.76
C ALA A 237 -14.90 -0.32 -7.32
N PRO A 238 -16.09 -0.67 -6.82
CA PRO A 238 -16.21 -1.29 -5.51
C PRO A 238 -15.49 -2.65 -5.48
N LEU A 239 -14.97 -3.04 -4.30
CA LEU A 239 -14.14 -4.24 -4.14
C LEU A 239 -14.79 -5.52 -4.68
N ARG A 240 -16.12 -5.64 -4.54
CA ARG A 240 -16.89 -6.77 -5.10
C ARG A 240 -16.87 -6.86 -6.63
N GLN A 241 -16.52 -5.76 -7.32
CA GLN A 241 -16.33 -5.72 -8.78
C GLN A 241 -14.86 -5.70 -9.16
N PHE A 242 -13.95 -5.80 -8.16
CA PHE A 242 -12.54 -5.78 -8.41
C PHE A 242 -12.12 -6.99 -9.22
N GLN A 243 -11.73 -6.75 -10.44
CA GLN A 243 -11.22 -7.72 -11.40
C GLN A 243 -10.03 -7.11 -12.12
N PHE A 244 -9.09 -7.93 -12.44
CA PHE A 244 -7.96 -7.61 -13.28
C PHE A 244 -7.75 -8.71 -14.33
N HIS A 245 -6.97 -8.40 -15.32
CA HIS A 245 -6.75 -9.28 -16.47
C HIS A 245 -6.06 -10.57 -16.03
N ASP A 246 -6.55 -11.73 -16.50
CA ASP A 246 -6.03 -13.05 -16.08
C ASP A 246 -4.56 -13.25 -16.39
N HIS A 247 -3.98 -12.49 -17.34
CA HIS A 247 -2.53 -12.51 -17.61
C HIS A 247 -1.67 -12.14 -16.39
N LEU A 248 -2.21 -11.45 -15.38
CA LEU A 248 -1.48 -11.18 -14.15
C LEU A 248 -1.22 -12.45 -13.32
N ALA A 249 -1.90 -13.56 -13.60
CA ALA A 249 -1.60 -14.87 -13.02
C ALA A 249 -0.16 -15.33 -13.35
N TRP A 250 0.34 -14.96 -14.54
CA TRP A 250 1.71 -15.30 -14.93
C TRP A 250 2.74 -14.69 -13.98
N GLY A 251 2.48 -13.51 -13.43
CA GLY A 251 3.36 -12.91 -12.42
C GLY A 251 3.48 -13.76 -11.14
N LEU A 252 2.37 -14.33 -10.68
CA LEU A 252 2.38 -15.25 -9.54
C LEU A 252 3.06 -16.58 -9.91
N ILE A 253 2.77 -17.13 -11.09
CA ILE A 253 3.37 -18.38 -11.57
C ILE A 253 4.89 -18.23 -11.69
N VAL A 254 5.36 -17.16 -12.35
CA VAL A 254 6.79 -16.86 -12.46
C VAL A 254 7.42 -16.72 -11.08
N GLY A 255 6.80 -15.95 -10.18
CA GLY A 255 7.28 -15.79 -8.81
C GLY A 255 7.44 -17.13 -8.08
N LEU A 256 6.45 -18.00 -8.14
CA LEU A 256 6.50 -19.34 -7.54
C LEU A 256 7.56 -20.22 -8.22
N THR A 257 7.67 -20.16 -9.55
CA THR A 257 8.71 -20.91 -10.27
C THR A 257 10.11 -20.51 -9.81
N LEU A 258 10.37 -19.19 -9.66
CA LEU A 258 11.67 -18.69 -9.18
C LEU A 258 11.98 -19.14 -7.74
N LEU A 259 10.96 -19.40 -6.92
CA LEU A 259 11.15 -19.88 -5.54
C LEU A 259 11.30 -21.39 -5.45
N LEU A 260 10.55 -22.15 -6.24
CA LEU A 260 10.46 -23.59 -6.11
C LEU A 260 11.53 -24.33 -6.90
N VAL A 261 12.08 -23.71 -7.95
CA VAL A 261 13.10 -24.35 -8.80
C VAL A 261 14.49 -23.94 -8.29
N PRO A 262 15.29 -24.89 -7.75
CA PRO A 262 16.60 -24.59 -7.15
C PRO A 262 17.59 -23.90 -8.10
N ALA A 263 17.49 -24.16 -9.42
CA ALA A 263 18.34 -23.52 -10.42
C ALA A 263 18.22 -21.99 -10.45
N PHE A 264 17.12 -21.43 -9.95
CA PHE A 264 16.85 -19.99 -9.90
C PHE A 264 17.15 -19.36 -8.53
N GLY A 265 17.92 -20.01 -7.65
CA GLY A 265 18.22 -19.51 -6.32
C GLY A 265 18.76 -18.07 -6.28
N ALA A 266 19.57 -17.67 -7.27
CA ALA A 266 20.02 -16.29 -7.41
C ALA A 266 18.89 -15.27 -7.63
N LEU A 267 17.71 -15.69 -8.13
CA LEU A 267 16.54 -14.87 -8.39
C LEU A 267 15.46 -15.03 -7.30
N ALA A 268 15.74 -15.76 -6.23
CA ALA A 268 14.77 -16.01 -5.16
C ALA A 268 14.19 -14.72 -4.56
N ARG A 269 15.01 -13.66 -4.42
CA ARG A 269 14.54 -12.33 -3.96
C ARG A 269 13.47 -11.75 -4.90
N LEU A 270 13.66 -11.85 -6.21
CA LEU A 270 12.66 -11.44 -7.20
C LEU A 270 11.41 -12.31 -7.06
N GLY A 271 11.56 -13.61 -6.92
CA GLY A 271 10.46 -14.54 -6.68
C GLY A 271 9.61 -14.16 -5.48
N HIS A 272 10.22 -13.87 -4.33
CA HIS A 272 9.51 -13.42 -3.12
C HIS A 272 8.71 -12.12 -3.37
N ASN A 273 9.31 -11.14 -4.05
CA ASN A 273 8.63 -9.88 -4.36
C ASN A 273 7.44 -10.08 -5.31
N LEU A 274 7.59 -10.91 -6.34
CA LEU A 274 6.48 -11.24 -7.26
C LEU A 274 5.35 -11.97 -6.53
N VAL A 275 5.67 -12.98 -5.72
CA VAL A 275 4.66 -13.74 -4.95
C VAL A 275 3.95 -12.83 -3.96
N LEU A 276 4.66 -11.97 -3.25
CA LEU A 276 4.04 -11.01 -2.33
C LEU A 276 3.12 -10.04 -3.08
N PHE A 277 3.60 -9.41 -4.13
CA PHE A 277 2.83 -8.41 -4.87
C PHE A 277 1.57 -9.02 -5.51
N PHE A 278 1.74 -10.06 -6.32
CA PHE A 278 0.61 -10.69 -7.00
C PHE A 278 -0.28 -11.47 -6.04
N GLY A 279 0.27 -12.10 -5.01
CA GLY A 279 -0.48 -12.74 -3.93
C GLY A 279 -1.41 -11.77 -3.23
N MET A 280 -0.96 -10.56 -2.91
CA MET A 280 -1.81 -9.50 -2.34
C MET A 280 -2.89 -9.03 -3.30
N LEU A 281 -2.62 -8.92 -4.60
CA LEU A 281 -3.66 -8.61 -5.58
C LEU A 281 -4.73 -9.69 -5.65
N TYR A 282 -4.33 -10.96 -5.62
CA TYR A 282 -5.27 -12.08 -5.56
C TYR A 282 -6.01 -12.13 -4.23
N ALA A 283 -5.37 -11.77 -3.10
CA ALA A 283 -6.06 -11.64 -1.82
C ALA A 283 -7.16 -10.55 -1.87
N LEU A 284 -6.89 -9.40 -2.50
CA LEU A 284 -7.90 -8.37 -2.74
C LEU A 284 -9.05 -8.88 -3.63
N ARG A 285 -8.75 -9.67 -4.66
CA ARG A 285 -9.77 -10.31 -5.50
C ARG A 285 -10.62 -11.29 -4.71
N GLY A 286 -10.01 -12.14 -3.88
CA GLY A 286 -10.70 -13.09 -2.99
C GLY A 286 -11.55 -12.39 -1.94
N LEU A 287 -11.05 -11.31 -1.35
CA LEU A 287 -11.84 -10.47 -0.45
C LEU A 287 -13.08 -9.88 -1.16
N GLY A 288 -12.94 -9.50 -2.43
CA GLY A 288 -14.07 -9.08 -3.27
C GLY A 288 -15.09 -10.18 -3.51
N VAL A 289 -14.66 -11.44 -3.63
CA VAL A 289 -15.54 -12.61 -3.70
C VAL A 289 -16.34 -12.73 -2.39
N ILE A 290 -15.67 -12.71 -1.26
CA ILE A 290 -16.33 -12.80 0.05
C ILE A 290 -17.28 -11.61 0.28
N ASP A 291 -16.91 -10.37 -0.09
CA ASP A 291 -17.79 -9.19 0.00
C ASP A 291 -19.07 -9.33 -0.85
N SER A 292 -19.09 -10.24 -1.82
CA SER A 292 -20.29 -10.53 -2.62
C SER A 292 -21.25 -11.52 -1.94
N PHE A 293 -20.74 -12.38 -1.04
CA PHE A 293 -21.52 -13.45 -0.37
C PHE A 293 -21.90 -13.10 1.07
N VAL A 294 -21.01 -12.43 1.80
CA VAL A 294 -21.18 -12.16 3.23
C VAL A 294 -21.44 -10.68 3.43
N ARG A 295 -22.34 -10.35 4.38
CA ARG A 295 -22.52 -8.95 4.78
C ARG A 295 -21.18 -8.39 5.22
N ARG A 296 -20.76 -7.25 4.64
CA ARG A 296 -19.51 -6.54 4.93
C ARG A 296 -19.20 -6.42 6.42
N SER A 297 -20.22 -6.16 7.22
CA SER A 297 -20.08 -6.05 8.68
C SER A 297 -19.54 -7.32 9.33
N ALA A 298 -19.95 -8.49 8.87
CA ALA A 298 -19.55 -9.77 9.48
C ALA A 298 -18.06 -10.07 9.20
N VAL A 299 -17.58 -9.84 7.97
CA VAL A 299 -16.16 -10.07 7.62
C VAL A 299 -15.27 -9.08 8.38
N SER A 300 -15.62 -7.79 8.39
CA SER A 300 -14.85 -6.77 9.10
C SER A 300 -14.83 -7.05 10.61
N VAL A 301 -15.96 -7.42 11.19
CA VAL A 301 -16.04 -7.78 12.62
C VAL A 301 -15.18 -9.01 12.89
N ALA A 302 -15.26 -10.07 12.07
CA ALA A 302 -14.46 -11.26 12.27
C ALA A 302 -12.96 -10.97 12.24
N ILE A 303 -12.49 -10.20 11.24
CA ILE A 303 -11.06 -9.81 11.14
C ILE A 303 -10.64 -8.97 12.35
N VAL A 304 -11.43 -7.94 12.72
CA VAL A 304 -11.10 -7.09 13.86
C VAL A 304 -11.11 -7.89 15.16
N THR A 305 -12.06 -8.81 15.33
CA THR A 305 -12.12 -9.67 16.52
C THR A 305 -10.89 -10.59 16.61
N VAL A 306 -10.50 -11.23 15.52
CA VAL A 306 -9.28 -12.07 15.48
C VAL A 306 -8.05 -11.24 15.81
N LEU A 307 -7.89 -10.07 15.20
CA LEU A 307 -6.77 -9.18 15.49
C LEU A 307 -6.79 -8.66 16.93
N ALA A 308 -7.97 -8.35 17.49
CA ALA A 308 -8.10 -7.91 18.87
C ALA A 308 -7.77 -9.02 19.88
N ILE A 309 -8.19 -10.27 19.62
CA ILE A 309 -7.86 -11.43 20.46
C ILE A 309 -6.35 -11.70 20.42
N LEU A 310 -5.72 -11.52 19.28
CA LEU A 310 -4.29 -11.78 19.08
C LEU A 310 -3.41 -10.56 19.39
N TRP A 311 -4.02 -9.41 19.72
CA TRP A 311 -3.31 -8.17 20.03
C TRP A 311 -2.20 -8.31 21.09
N PRO A 312 -2.38 -9.11 22.18
CA PRO A 312 -1.31 -9.33 23.16
C PRO A 312 -0.13 -10.13 22.60
N GLN A 313 -0.29 -10.77 21.44
CA GLN A 313 0.73 -11.58 20.81
C GLN A 313 0.96 -11.10 19.36
N PRO A 314 1.73 -10.06 19.13
CA PRO A 314 1.87 -9.42 17.82
C PRO A 314 2.38 -10.36 16.73
N TYR A 315 3.22 -11.33 17.09
CA TYR A 315 3.68 -12.37 16.15
C TYR A 315 2.54 -13.30 15.73
N ALA A 316 1.75 -13.80 16.67
CA ALA A 316 0.58 -14.63 16.37
C ALA A 316 -0.45 -13.88 15.51
N ALA A 317 -0.65 -12.58 15.77
CA ALA A 317 -1.51 -11.72 14.96
C ALA A 317 -1.00 -11.59 13.51
N LEU A 318 0.30 -11.44 13.32
CA LEU A 318 0.90 -11.38 11.99
C LEU A 318 0.81 -12.72 11.24
N VAL A 319 1.05 -13.84 11.91
CA VAL A 319 0.90 -15.18 11.32
C VAL A 319 -0.56 -15.42 10.93
N ALA A 320 -1.51 -15.08 11.80
CA ALA A 320 -2.93 -15.21 11.50
C ALA A 320 -3.35 -14.31 10.32
N LEU A 321 -2.86 -13.07 10.29
CA LEU A 321 -3.10 -12.16 9.17
C LEU A 321 -2.53 -12.72 7.86
N ALA A 322 -1.31 -13.25 7.89
CA ALA A 322 -0.70 -13.87 6.71
C ALA A 322 -1.50 -15.09 6.24
N ALA A 323 -1.98 -15.94 7.17
CA ALA A 323 -2.82 -17.09 6.83
C ALA A 323 -4.17 -16.65 6.23
N ILE A 324 -4.81 -15.62 6.77
CA ILE A 324 -6.04 -15.04 6.23
C ILE A 324 -5.81 -14.48 4.81
N LEU A 325 -4.72 -13.76 4.61
CA LEU A 325 -4.36 -13.21 3.29
C LEU A 325 -4.06 -14.33 2.28
N ALA A 326 -3.38 -15.39 2.71
CA ALA A 326 -3.12 -16.56 1.87
C ALA A 326 -4.44 -17.27 1.47
N LEU A 327 -5.37 -17.45 2.41
CA LEU A 327 -6.69 -17.99 2.11
C LEU A 327 -7.45 -17.12 1.09
N PHE A 328 -7.44 -15.81 1.26
CA PHE A 328 -8.05 -14.89 0.30
C PHE A 328 -7.35 -14.94 -1.06
N ALA A 329 -6.02 -15.09 -1.10
CA ALA A 329 -5.29 -15.25 -2.34
C ALA A 329 -5.70 -16.51 -3.09
N VAL A 330 -5.84 -17.65 -2.40
CA VAL A 330 -6.34 -18.91 -2.97
C VAL A 330 -7.76 -18.74 -3.53
N LEU A 331 -8.66 -18.10 -2.77
CA LEU A 331 -10.02 -17.77 -3.23
C LEU A 331 -10.00 -16.85 -4.46
N GLY A 332 -9.12 -15.88 -4.48
CA GLY A 332 -8.97 -14.96 -5.62
C GLY A 332 -8.44 -15.64 -6.88
N VAL A 333 -7.48 -16.55 -6.72
CA VAL A 333 -6.97 -17.39 -7.82
C VAL A 333 -8.06 -18.32 -8.32
N SER A 334 -8.81 -18.98 -7.44
CA SER A 334 -9.91 -19.88 -7.83
C SER A 334 -11.03 -19.14 -8.58
N ASP A 335 -11.32 -17.88 -8.21
CA ASP A 335 -12.30 -17.03 -8.91
C ASP A 335 -11.82 -16.63 -10.32
N ALA A 336 -10.51 -16.57 -10.56
CA ALA A 336 -9.98 -16.29 -11.90
C ALA A 336 -10.35 -17.37 -12.92
N TRP A 337 -10.40 -18.62 -12.49
CA TRP A 337 -10.75 -19.77 -13.36
C TRP A 337 -12.21 -20.22 -13.23
N GLY A 338 -12.78 -20.08 -12.03
CA GLY A 338 -14.14 -20.60 -11.73
C GLY A 338 -15.26 -19.62 -12.03
N ASP A 339 -14.96 -18.32 -12.15
CA ASP A 339 -15.93 -17.20 -12.31
C ASP A 339 -17.14 -17.33 -11.34
N TRP A 340 -16.78 -17.61 -10.06
CA TRP A 340 -17.76 -17.87 -9.01
C TRP A 340 -18.82 -16.79 -8.88
N ARG A 341 -18.45 -15.52 -9.10
CA ARG A 341 -19.35 -14.37 -9.02
C ARG A 341 -20.42 -14.36 -10.10
N ARG A 342 -20.15 -14.92 -11.31
CA ARG A 342 -21.14 -15.03 -12.39
C ARG A 342 -22.07 -16.20 -12.14
N ARG A 343 -21.52 -17.34 -11.70
CA ARG A 343 -22.32 -18.57 -11.49
C ARG A 343 -23.35 -18.43 -10.38
N MET A 344 -23.11 -17.54 -9.40
CA MET A 344 -23.97 -17.38 -8.22
C MET A 344 -24.88 -16.14 -8.29
N ARG A 345 -24.87 -15.38 -9.39
CA ARG A 345 -25.92 -14.38 -9.59
C ARG A 345 -27.20 -15.11 -9.90
N PRO A 346 -28.30 -14.91 -9.11
CA PRO A 346 -29.59 -15.47 -9.49
C PRO A 346 -29.91 -14.95 -10.89
N ALA A 347 -30.36 -15.85 -11.76
CA ALA A 347 -30.86 -15.47 -13.07
C ALA A 347 -32.05 -14.52 -12.85
N SER A 348 -31.84 -13.23 -13.17
CA SER A 348 -32.87 -12.18 -13.12
C SER A 348 -33.80 -12.31 -14.30
#